data_49e466545a32507a539caa833192928e
#
_entry.id   49e466545a32507a539caa833192928e
#
_cell.length_a   1.000
_cell.length_b   1.000
_cell.length_c   1.000
_cell.angle_alpha   90.00
_cell.angle_beta   90.00
_cell.angle_gamma   90.00
#
_symmetry.space_group_name_H-M   'P 1'
#
loop_
_entity.id
_entity.type
_entity.pdbx_description
1 polymer ?
#
loop_
_entity_poly.entity_id
_entity_poly.type
_entity_poly.pdbx_seq_one_letter_code
_entity_poly.pdbx_strand_id
1 'polypeptide(L)'
;MSWKEAAEPVLSRMPVVERPAGHVPFRRKLTWTAGILIVYFFLTNINPFGLAVGQGSDFFGQFRSVLAGSSGSLLQVGIGPIVTASIVLQLLGGANLLGLDTENDPRDQVLYQGLQKLLVIIVSALTAAPMVFTGGFLPADDAVGSALGIGTFGVQVLIFAQIFVGGILILFMDEIVSKWGVGSGVGLFIIASVSQQIVGGFFSFSALGASGFFASWYGVIFGDVPVSMSPFTAEGLQNLLFDPGSILALFTTVFIFGIVVYAESVRVEIPLSHARV
;
A
#
# COMPACT_ATOMS: atom_id res chain seq x y z
N MET A 1 3.04 -8.16 -39.07
CA MET A 1 3.81 -7.88 -37.84
C MET A 1 2.96 -8.32 -36.68
N SER A 2 3.43 -9.28 -35.90
CA SER A 2 2.74 -9.66 -34.67
C SER A 2 2.88 -8.51 -33.65
N TRP A 3 1.89 -8.28 -32.81
CA TRP A 3 1.98 -7.24 -31.77
C TRP A 3 3.23 -7.40 -30.89
N LYS A 4 3.74 -8.64 -30.74
CA LYS A 4 4.96 -8.99 -30.03
C LYS A 4 6.20 -8.29 -30.64
N GLU A 5 6.36 -8.31 -31.95
CA GLU A 5 7.48 -7.66 -32.64
C GLU A 5 7.45 -6.14 -32.53
N ALA A 6 6.25 -5.55 -32.50
CA ALA A 6 6.08 -4.10 -32.34
C ALA A 6 6.34 -3.64 -30.90
N ALA A 7 5.98 -4.46 -29.90
CA ALA A 7 6.12 -4.12 -28.49
C ALA A 7 7.51 -4.47 -27.90
N GLU A 8 8.21 -5.46 -28.48
CA GLU A 8 9.51 -5.95 -28.01
C GLU A 8 10.55 -4.83 -27.78
N PRO A 9 10.77 -3.86 -28.71
CA PRO A 9 11.80 -2.83 -28.53
C PRO A 9 11.49 -1.86 -27.36
N VAL A 10 10.23 -1.71 -26.98
CA VAL A 10 9.82 -0.88 -25.85
C VAL A 10 9.90 -1.67 -24.54
N LEU A 11 9.36 -2.89 -24.53
CA LEU A 11 9.28 -3.72 -23.34
C LEU A 11 10.65 -4.24 -22.89
N SER A 12 11.55 -4.56 -23.82
CA SER A 12 12.91 -5.02 -23.52
C SER A 12 13.83 -3.91 -22.97
N ARG A 13 13.51 -2.64 -23.24
CA ARG A 13 14.26 -1.49 -22.71
C ARG A 13 13.78 -1.00 -21.35
N MET A 14 12.73 -1.58 -20.80
CA MET A 14 12.28 -1.23 -19.46
C MET A 14 13.38 -1.53 -18.43
N PRO A 15 13.63 -0.61 -17.47
CA PRO A 15 14.62 -0.84 -16.43
C PRO A 15 14.22 -2.04 -15.58
N VAL A 16 15.12 -3.01 -15.47
CA VAL A 16 14.92 -4.26 -14.74
C VAL A 16 16.01 -4.40 -13.69
N VAL A 17 15.62 -4.71 -12.46
CA VAL A 17 16.56 -5.06 -11.41
C VAL A 17 17.18 -6.43 -11.75
N GLU A 18 18.51 -6.52 -11.80
CA GLU A 18 19.21 -7.77 -12.08
C GLU A 18 19.03 -8.76 -10.93
N ARG A 19 18.89 -10.04 -11.27
CA ARG A 19 18.88 -11.10 -10.28
C ARG A 19 20.30 -11.42 -9.84
N PRO A 20 20.54 -11.78 -8.56
CA PRO A 20 21.85 -12.23 -8.11
C PRO A 20 22.28 -13.49 -8.87
N ALA A 21 23.53 -13.52 -9.35
CA ALA A 21 24.09 -14.63 -10.12
C ALA A 21 24.31 -15.92 -9.31
N GLY A 22 24.15 -15.88 -7.97
CA GLY A 22 24.37 -17.01 -7.08
C GLY A 22 23.49 -17.00 -5.85
N HIS A 23 23.66 -18.00 -4.96
CA HIS A 23 22.91 -18.10 -3.72
C HIS A 23 23.20 -16.90 -2.78
N VAL A 24 22.17 -16.10 -2.50
CA VAL A 24 22.27 -14.97 -1.57
C VAL A 24 22.10 -15.48 -0.13
N PRO A 25 23.06 -15.28 0.78
CA PRO A 25 22.94 -15.69 2.17
C PRO A 25 21.77 -14.97 2.85
N PHE A 26 21.05 -15.65 3.74
CA PHE A 26 19.86 -15.15 4.41
C PHE A 26 20.07 -13.79 5.09
N ARG A 27 21.21 -13.56 5.72
CA ARG A 27 21.56 -12.26 6.33
C ARG A 27 21.50 -11.11 5.32
N ARG A 28 21.99 -11.33 4.10
CA ARG A 28 22.00 -10.33 3.04
C ARG A 28 20.59 -10.06 2.51
N LYS A 29 19.75 -11.09 2.41
CA LYS A 29 18.33 -10.92 2.08
C LYS A 29 17.60 -10.08 3.13
N LEU A 30 17.86 -10.36 4.42
CA LEU A 30 17.26 -9.61 5.52
C LEU A 30 17.68 -8.14 5.51
N THR A 31 18.96 -7.83 5.23
CA THR A 31 19.43 -6.43 5.14
C THR A 31 18.78 -5.68 3.99
N TRP A 32 18.58 -6.30 2.81
CA TRP A 32 17.85 -5.69 1.71
C TRP A 32 16.39 -5.42 2.07
N THR A 33 15.71 -6.40 2.67
CA THR A 33 14.32 -6.25 3.12
C THR A 33 14.19 -5.12 4.14
N ALA A 34 15.08 -5.08 5.15
CA ALA A 34 15.06 -4.02 6.15
C ALA A 34 15.35 -2.64 5.55
N GLY A 35 16.33 -2.54 4.63
CA GLY A 35 16.64 -1.29 3.93
C GLY A 35 15.45 -0.75 3.13
N ILE A 36 14.78 -1.62 2.37
CA ILE A 36 13.58 -1.23 1.60
C ILE A 36 12.43 -0.83 2.52
N LEU A 37 12.23 -1.52 3.64
CA LEU A 37 11.21 -1.12 4.62
C LEU A 37 11.49 0.26 5.23
N ILE A 38 12.74 0.57 5.55
CA ILE A 38 13.12 1.91 6.05
C ILE A 38 12.79 2.97 5.00
N VAL A 39 13.15 2.75 3.74
CA VAL A 39 12.83 3.67 2.64
C VAL A 39 11.30 3.80 2.47
N TYR A 40 10.57 2.69 2.55
CA TYR A 40 9.11 2.68 2.48
C TYR A 40 8.50 3.55 3.59
N PHE A 41 8.87 3.33 4.86
CA PHE A 41 8.37 4.15 5.98
C PHE A 41 8.77 5.62 5.87
N PHE A 42 9.94 5.91 5.35
CA PHE A 42 10.34 7.29 5.09
C PHE A 42 9.44 7.96 4.05
N LEU A 43 9.21 7.30 2.90
CA LEU A 43 8.38 7.82 1.82
C LEU A 43 6.89 7.94 2.18
N THR A 44 6.37 7.07 3.06
CA THR A 44 4.98 7.17 3.56
C THR A 44 4.75 8.37 4.49
N ASN A 45 5.81 8.95 5.04
CA ASN A 45 5.74 10.12 5.94
C ASN A 45 6.15 11.44 5.25
N ILE A 46 6.55 11.41 3.98
CA ILE A 46 6.85 12.63 3.21
C ILE A 46 5.60 13.09 2.47
N ASN A 47 5.18 14.32 2.75
CA ASN A 47 4.08 14.95 2.01
C ASN A 47 4.60 15.52 0.69
N PRO A 48 3.82 15.41 -0.42
CA PRO A 48 4.14 16.08 -1.67
C PRO A 48 4.21 17.59 -1.47
N PHE A 49 5.19 18.21 -2.11
CA PHE A 49 5.32 19.66 -2.08
C PHE A 49 4.15 20.32 -2.82
N GLY A 50 3.55 21.33 -2.21
CA GLY A 50 2.38 22.03 -2.75
C GLY A 50 1.03 21.46 -2.34
N LEU A 51 1.00 20.45 -1.45
CA LEU A 51 -0.23 19.91 -0.89
C LEU A 51 -0.74 20.80 0.25
N ALA A 52 -2.01 21.20 0.22
CA ALA A 52 -2.68 21.87 1.33
C ALA A 52 -2.97 20.86 2.45
N VAL A 53 -2.11 20.86 3.47
CA VAL A 53 -2.19 19.89 4.59
C VAL A 53 -3.45 20.15 5.41
N GLY A 54 -4.21 19.07 5.66
CA GLY A 54 -5.41 19.11 6.53
C GLY A 54 -6.73 19.44 5.82
N GLN A 55 -6.75 19.70 4.51
CA GLN A 55 -7.97 20.02 3.76
C GLN A 55 -8.50 18.88 2.86
N GLY A 56 -7.72 17.82 2.65
CA GLY A 56 -8.13 16.67 1.81
C GLY A 56 -9.11 15.73 2.53
N SER A 57 -10.13 15.25 1.80
CA SER A 57 -11.00 14.20 2.30
C SER A 57 -10.36 12.83 2.15
N ASP A 58 -10.37 12.06 3.24
CA ASP A 58 -9.77 10.74 3.28
C ASP A 58 -10.78 9.67 2.84
N PHE A 59 -11.07 9.59 1.53
CA PHE A 59 -12.03 8.65 0.98
C PHE A 59 -11.61 7.17 1.15
N PHE A 60 -10.33 6.88 1.10
CA PHE A 60 -9.78 5.53 1.22
C PHE A 60 -9.30 5.18 2.64
N GLY A 61 -9.63 5.97 3.66
CA GLY A 61 -9.09 5.83 5.01
C GLY A 61 -9.13 4.41 5.58
N GLN A 62 -10.23 3.67 5.38
CA GLN A 62 -10.38 2.30 5.86
C GLN A 62 -9.62 1.26 5.01
N PHE A 63 -9.40 1.53 3.73
CA PHE A 63 -8.72 0.60 2.81
C PHE A 63 -7.21 0.84 2.68
N ARG A 64 -6.68 1.85 3.34
CA ARG A 64 -5.26 2.23 3.23
C ARG A 64 -4.29 1.16 3.66
N SER A 65 -4.61 0.45 4.73
CA SER A 65 -3.78 -0.66 5.22
C SER A 65 -3.58 -1.71 4.14
N VAL A 66 -4.65 -2.03 3.39
CA VAL A 66 -4.61 -3.02 2.31
C VAL A 66 -3.88 -2.49 1.08
N LEU A 67 -4.04 -1.19 0.77
CA LEU A 67 -3.38 -0.55 -0.37
C LEU A 67 -1.92 -0.19 -0.08
N ALA A 68 -1.45 -0.34 1.17
CA ALA A 68 -0.10 0.04 1.60
C ALA A 68 0.26 1.49 1.18
N GLY A 69 -0.74 2.37 1.15
CA GLY A 69 -0.61 3.80 0.87
C GLY A 69 -0.88 4.63 2.11
N SER A 70 -0.28 5.82 2.18
CA SER A 70 -0.52 6.78 3.25
C SER A 70 -1.12 8.07 2.68
N SER A 71 -2.19 8.58 3.33
CA SER A 71 -2.86 9.80 2.88
C SER A 71 -1.94 11.00 2.91
N GLY A 72 -2.00 11.76 1.81
CA GLY A 72 -1.19 12.96 1.68
C GLY A 72 0.31 12.68 1.64
N SER A 73 0.74 11.44 1.39
CA SER A 73 2.15 11.08 1.24
C SER A 73 2.55 10.90 -0.22
N LEU A 74 3.85 10.80 -0.44
CA LEU A 74 4.42 10.50 -1.76
C LEU A 74 3.94 9.13 -2.29
N LEU A 75 3.65 8.18 -1.39
CA LEU A 75 3.13 6.85 -1.71
C LEU A 75 1.59 6.78 -1.60
N GLN A 76 0.88 7.85 -1.90
CA GLN A 76 -0.59 7.93 -1.87
C GLN A 76 -1.27 6.80 -2.65
N VAL A 77 -0.75 6.46 -3.82
CA VAL A 77 -1.31 5.42 -4.70
C VAL A 77 -1.07 4.02 -4.15
N GLY A 78 0.01 3.82 -3.37
CA GLY A 78 0.36 2.54 -2.77
C GLY A 78 0.62 1.43 -3.78
N ILE A 79 0.31 0.19 -3.39
CA ILE A 79 0.52 -1.02 -4.21
C ILE A 79 -0.67 -1.33 -5.15
N GLY A 80 -1.76 -0.54 -5.08
CA GLY A 80 -2.97 -0.76 -5.88
C GLY A 80 -2.69 -1.02 -7.37
N PRO A 81 -1.93 -0.16 -8.06
CA PRO A 81 -1.58 -0.34 -9.47
C PRO A 81 -0.85 -1.65 -9.75
N ILE A 82 0.04 -2.09 -8.86
CA ILE A 82 0.83 -3.33 -9.04
C ILE A 82 -0.11 -4.53 -8.98
N VAL A 83 -0.99 -4.57 -7.98
CA VAL A 83 -1.97 -5.66 -7.81
C VAL A 83 -2.95 -5.70 -8.97
N THR A 84 -3.51 -4.54 -9.36
CA THR A 84 -4.46 -4.44 -10.47
C THR A 84 -3.83 -4.88 -11.79
N ALA A 85 -2.63 -4.41 -12.10
CA ALA A 85 -1.91 -4.80 -13.30
C ALA A 85 -1.62 -6.31 -13.32
N SER A 86 -1.22 -6.88 -12.18
CA SER A 86 -0.94 -8.31 -12.07
C SER A 86 -2.20 -9.15 -12.29
N ILE A 87 -3.34 -8.75 -11.71
CA ILE A 87 -4.62 -9.45 -11.90
C ILE A 87 -5.06 -9.38 -13.37
N VAL A 88 -5.02 -8.18 -13.97
CA VAL A 88 -5.39 -8.01 -15.39
C VAL A 88 -4.52 -8.90 -16.29
N LEU A 89 -3.22 -8.94 -16.06
CA LEU A 89 -2.33 -9.80 -16.86
C LEU A 89 -2.55 -11.28 -16.63
N GLN A 90 -2.82 -11.69 -15.40
CA GLN A 90 -3.16 -13.08 -15.10
C GLN A 90 -4.45 -13.51 -15.80
N LEU A 91 -5.47 -12.65 -15.83
CA LEU A 91 -6.71 -12.93 -16.55
C LEU A 91 -6.50 -13.02 -18.07
N LEU A 92 -5.76 -12.08 -18.64
CA LEU A 92 -5.45 -12.07 -20.07
C LEU A 92 -4.56 -13.25 -20.48
N GLY A 93 -3.58 -13.61 -19.63
CA GLY A 93 -2.70 -14.76 -19.83
C GLY A 93 -3.45 -16.08 -19.68
N GLY A 94 -4.27 -16.21 -18.65
CA GLY A 94 -5.10 -17.41 -18.41
C GLY A 94 -6.14 -17.67 -19.50
N ALA A 95 -6.69 -16.61 -20.08
CA ALA A 95 -7.59 -16.69 -21.24
C ALA A 95 -6.84 -16.90 -22.58
N ASN A 96 -5.51 -16.99 -22.55
CA ASN A 96 -4.62 -17.09 -23.73
C ASN A 96 -4.85 -15.98 -24.78
N LEU A 97 -5.36 -14.82 -24.37
CA LEU A 97 -5.63 -13.69 -25.26
C LEU A 97 -4.35 -13.00 -25.72
N LEU A 98 -3.29 -13.09 -24.95
CA LEU A 98 -1.98 -12.52 -25.27
C LEU A 98 -1.16 -13.41 -26.19
N GLY A 99 -1.45 -14.70 -26.27
CA GLY A 99 -0.69 -15.67 -27.03
C GLY A 99 0.77 -15.79 -26.58
N LEU A 100 1.04 -15.53 -25.28
CA LEU A 100 2.36 -15.63 -24.65
C LEU A 100 2.50 -17.00 -23.99
N ASP A 101 3.55 -17.74 -24.37
CA ASP A 101 3.93 -18.98 -23.71
C ASP A 101 4.96 -18.69 -22.60
N THR A 102 4.46 -18.35 -21.42
CA THR A 102 5.32 -18.01 -20.26
C THR A 102 5.98 -19.22 -19.62
N GLU A 103 5.56 -20.46 -19.95
CA GLU A 103 6.10 -21.68 -19.37
C GLU A 103 7.32 -22.20 -20.12
N ASN A 104 7.29 -22.13 -21.47
CA ASN A 104 8.31 -22.76 -22.32
C ASN A 104 9.24 -21.76 -23.01
N ASP A 105 8.83 -20.50 -23.21
CA ASP A 105 9.63 -19.52 -23.93
C ASP A 105 10.19 -18.40 -23.01
N PRO A 106 11.52 -18.35 -22.80
CA PRO A 106 12.14 -17.28 -22.02
C PRO A 106 11.91 -15.87 -22.57
N ARG A 107 11.70 -15.76 -23.88
CA ARG A 107 11.45 -14.49 -24.57
C ARG A 107 10.07 -13.95 -24.21
N ASP A 108 9.06 -14.81 -24.19
CA ASP A 108 7.70 -14.46 -23.80
C ASP A 108 7.62 -14.12 -22.31
N GLN A 109 8.46 -14.70 -21.45
CA GLN A 109 8.59 -14.30 -20.05
C GLN A 109 9.07 -12.88 -19.88
N VAL A 110 10.07 -12.45 -20.66
CA VAL A 110 10.59 -11.08 -20.63
C VAL A 110 9.52 -10.10 -21.11
N LEU A 111 8.80 -10.43 -22.18
CA LEU A 111 7.69 -9.63 -22.68
C LEU A 111 6.56 -9.48 -21.67
N TYR A 112 6.21 -10.57 -20.98
CA TYR A 112 5.19 -10.55 -19.92
C TYR A 112 5.59 -9.63 -18.76
N GLN A 113 6.84 -9.70 -18.28
CA GLN A 113 7.35 -8.82 -17.22
C GLN A 113 7.39 -7.36 -17.66
N GLY A 114 7.79 -7.09 -18.89
CA GLY A 114 7.79 -5.75 -19.47
C GLY A 114 6.36 -5.18 -19.59
N LEU A 115 5.41 -6.00 -20.04
CA LEU A 115 4.00 -5.62 -20.15
C LEU A 115 3.39 -5.34 -18.78
N GLN A 116 3.74 -6.13 -17.76
CA GLN A 116 3.31 -5.88 -16.38
C GLN A 116 3.78 -4.51 -15.89
N LYS A 117 5.04 -4.15 -16.09
CA LYS A 117 5.57 -2.84 -15.69
C LYS A 117 4.89 -1.69 -16.44
N LEU A 118 4.72 -1.82 -17.74
CA LEU A 118 4.01 -0.82 -18.54
C LEU A 118 2.57 -0.62 -18.03
N LEU A 119 1.87 -1.71 -17.74
CA LEU A 119 0.51 -1.65 -17.22
C LEU A 119 0.47 -0.99 -15.83
N VAL A 120 1.43 -1.29 -14.94
CA VAL A 120 1.55 -0.62 -13.64
C VAL A 120 1.74 0.88 -13.81
N ILE A 121 2.59 1.32 -14.73
CA ILE A 121 2.83 2.75 -15.00
C ILE A 121 1.53 3.42 -15.48
N ILE A 122 0.81 2.81 -16.41
CA ILE A 122 -0.47 3.33 -16.92
C ILE A 122 -1.52 3.41 -15.81
N VAL A 123 -1.68 2.34 -15.04
CA VAL A 123 -2.66 2.29 -13.94
C VAL A 123 -2.30 3.28 -12.83
N SER A 124 -1.00 3.46 -12.53
CA SER A 124 -0.54 4.48 -11.57
C SER A 124 -0.91 5.89 -12.02
N ALA A 125 -0.72 6.22 -13.31
CA ALA A 125 -1.12 7.50 -13.86
C ALA A 125 -2.65 7.70 -13.81
N LEU A 126 -3.42 6.67 -14.21
CA LEU A 126 -4.88 6.69 -14.18
C LEU A 126 -5.45 6.81 -12.76
N THR A 127 -4.78 6.25 -11.76
CA THR A 127 -5.20 6.35 -10.36
C THR A 127 -4.81 7.69 -9.75
N ALA A 128 -3.61 8.19 -10.04
CA ALA A 128 -3.13 9.47 -9.51
C ALA A 128 -3.87 10.68 -10.10
N ALA A 129 -4.21 10.64 -11.38
CA ALA A 129 -4.84 11.78 -12.07
C ALA A 129 -6.16 12.24 -11.41
N PRO A 130 -7.18 11.39 -11.19
CA PRO A 130 -8.40 11.84 -10.54
C PRO A 130 -8.16 12.27 -9.09
N MET A 131 -7.22 11.65 -8.35
CA MET A 131 -6.92 12.04 -6.98
C MET A 131 -6.46 13.49 -6.87
N VAL A 132 -5.70 13.97 -7.84
CA VAL A 132 -5.15 15.34 -7.83
C VAL A 132 -6.08 16.33 -8.51
N PHE A 133 -6.60 16.00 -9.70
CA PHE A 133 -7.33 16.96 -10.52
C PHE A 133 -8.80 17.16 -10.11
N THR A 134 -9.40 16.25 -9.34
CA THR A 134 -10.75 16.48 -8.80
C THR A 134 -10.78 17.45 -7.61
N GLY A 135 -9.61 17.81 -7.04
CA GLY A 135 -9.49 18.80 -5.96
C GLY A 135 -10.04 18.38 -4.59
N GLY A 136 -10.71 17.22 -4.50
CA GLY A 136 -11.33 16.75 -3.24
C GLY A 136 -10.41 15.90 -2.36
N PHE A 137 -9.46 15.18 -2.97
CA PHE A 137 -8.60 14.24 -2.24
C PHE A 137 -7.24 14.84 -1.88
N LEU A 138 -6.66 15.58 -2.81
CA LEU A 138 -5.35 16.20 -2.68
C LEU A 138 -5.43 17.65 -3.16
N PRO A 139 -5.97 18.54 -2.32
CA PRO A 139 -6.10 19.94 -2.69
C PRO A 139 -4.72 20.60 -2.82
N ALA A 140 -4.54 21.36 -3.91
CA ALA A 140 -3.35 22.15 -4.12
C ALA A 140 -3.36 23.40 -3.23
N ASP A 141 -2.19 23.78 -2.74
CA ASP A 141 -2.02 25.02 -1.95
C ASP A 141 -1.91 26.22 -2.89
N ASP A 142 -2.89 27.12 -2.84
CA ASP A 142 -2.93 28.35 -3.64
C ASP A 142 -1.79 29.31 -3.29
N ALA A 143 -1.31 29.30 -2.03
CA ALA A 143 -0.18 30.11 -1.62
C ALA A 143 1.11 29.70 -2.32
N VAL A 144 1.32 28.38 -2.49
CA VAL A 144 2.46 27.86 -3.26
C VAL A 144 2.33 28.19 -4.74
N GLY A 145 1.10 28.09 -5.30
CA GLY A 145 0.83 28.44 -6.68
C GLY A 145 1.14 29.90 -7.01
N SER A 146 0.76 30.81 -6.12
CA SER A 146 1.04 32.24 -6.25
C SER A 146 2.52 32.56 -6.06
N ALA A 147 3.18 31.92 -5.09
CA ALA A 147 4.62 32.14 -4.82
C ALA A 147 5.51 31.66 -5.99
N LEU A 148 5.14 30.57 -6.66
CA LEU A 148 5.87 30.03 -7.80
C LEU A 148 5.44 30.65 -9.15
N GLY A 149 4.37 31.43 -9.19
CA GLY A 149 3.83 32.03 -10.42
C GLY A 149 3.23 31.01 -11.42
N ILE A 150 2.94 29.76 -10.97
CA ILE A 150 2.43 28.70 -11.84
C ILE A 150 0.92 28.47 -11.70
N GLY A 151 0.27 29.17 -10.76
CA GLY A 151 -1.14 29.01 -10.45
C GLY A 151 -1.52 27.65 -9.87
N THR A 152 -2.78 27.49 -9.48
CA THR A 152 -3.28 26.26 -8.84
C THR A 152 -3.11 25.03 -9.73
N PHE A 153 -3.36 25.15 -11.04
CA PHE A 153 -3.19 24.05 -11.98
C PHE A 153 -1.74 23.57 -12.08
N GLY A 154 -0.77 24.50 -12.06
CA GLY A 154 0.66 24.15 -12.07
C GLY A 154 1.06 23.37 -10.83
N VAL A 155 0.52 23.74 -9.64
CA VAL A 155 0.74 22.99 -8.39
C VAL A 155 0.12 21.59 -8.47
N GLN A 156 -1.08 21.45 -9.03
CA GLN A 156 -1.70 20.13 -9.25
C GLN A 156 -0.84 19.23 -10.13
N VAL A 157 -0.30 19.75 -11.24
CA VAL A 157 0.62 19.00 -12.12
C VAL A 157 1.89 18.58 -11.37
N LEU A 158 2.40 19.44 -10.52
CA LEU A 158 3.58 19.16 -9.69
C LEU A 158 3.28 18.04 -8.66
N ILE A 159 2.14 18.11 -7.96
CA ILE A 159 1.71 17.06 -7.03
C ILE A 159 1.50 15.74 -7.77
N PHE A 160 0.83 15.78 -8.94
CA PHE A 160 0.63 14.60 -9.79
C PHE A 160 1.96 13.92 -10.16
N ALA A 161 2.94 14.71 -10.61
CA ALA A 161 4.25 14.18 -10.97
C ALA A 161 4.96 13.52 -9.77
N GLN A 162 4.89 14.11 -8.59
CA GLN A 162 5.49 13.57 -7.37
C GLN A 162 4.84 12.24 -6.97
N ILE A 163 3.51 12.16 -6.95
CA ILE A 163 2.77 10.94 -6.60
C ILE A 163 2.97 9.85 -7.66
N PHE A 164 3.01 10.22 -8.93
CA PHE A 164 3.30 9.29 -10.02
C PHE A 164 4.70 8.69 -9.91
N VAL A 165 5.71 9.50 -9.60
CA VAL A 165 7.06 9.02 -9.29
C VAL A 165 7.05 8.11 -8.07
N GLY A 166 6.27 8.44 -7.03
CA GLY A 166 6.07 7.58 -5.86
C GLY A 166 5.53 6.18 -6.25
N GLY A 167 4.55 6.13 -7.16
CA GLY A 167 4.02 4.86 -7.70
C GLY A 167 5.07 4.05 -8.47
N ILE A 168 5.95 4.71 -9.22
CA ILE A 168 7.07 4.05 -9.90
C ILE A 168 8.11 3.54 -8.88
N LEU A 169 8.41 4.33 -7.85
CA LEU A 169 9.36 3.93 -6.81
C LEU A 169 8.89 2.66 -6.09
N ILE A 170 7.60 2.56 -5.75
CA ILE A 170 7.08 1.36 -5.06
C ILE A 170 7.18 0.12 -5.96
N LEU A 171 7.00 0.27 -7.28
CA LEU A 171 7.21 -0.81 -8.26
C LEU A 171 8.66 -1.31 -8.22
N PHE A 172 9.66 -0.42 -8.22
CA PHE A 172 11.05 -0.82 -8.13
C PHE A 172 11.40 -1.43 -6.78
N MET A 173 10.84 -0.89 -5.70
CA MET A 173 11.02 -1.45 -4.36
C MET A 173 10.45 -2.88 -4.26
N ASP A 174 9.28 -3.14 -4.86
CA ASP A 174 8.71 -4.48 -4.97
C ASP A 174 9.64 -5.43 -5.75
N GLU A 175 10.18 -4.98 -6.88
CA GLU A 175 11.10 -5.77 -7.68
C GLU A 175 12.41 -6.09 -6.95
N ILE A 176 12.96 -5.13 -6.18
CA ILE A 176 14.17 -5.35 -5.37
C ILE A 176 13.89 -6.38 -4.28
N VAL A 177 12.79 -6.24 -3.54
CA VAL A 177 12.43 -7.20 -2.48
C VAL A 177 12.22 -8.59 -3.06
N SER A 178 11.51 -8.71 -4.18
CA SER A 178 11.24 -10.01 -4.81
C SER A 178 12.49 -10.70 -5.35
N LYS A 179 13.53 -9.95 -5.74
CA LYS A 179 14.79 -10.51 -6.28
C LYS A 179 15.92 -10.66 -5.26
N TRP A 180 16.05 -9.72 -4.32
CA TRP A 180 17.14 -9.63 -3.36
C TRP A 180 16.71 -9.80 -1.91
N GLY A 181 15.41 -9.65 -1.62
CA GLY A 181 14.85 -9.73 -0.28
C GLY A 181 14.28 -11.09 0.08
N VAL A 182 13.40 -11.07 1.09
CA VAL A 182 12.67 -12.23 1.60
C VAL A 182 11.19 -12.10 1.21
N GLY A 183 10.69 -13.04 0.42
CA GLY A 183 9.28 -13.11 0.03
C GLY A 183 8.89 -12.14 -1.10
N SER A 184 7.61 -11.76 -1.13
CA SER A 184 7.03 -10.82 -2.08
C SER A 184 7.06 -9.40 -1.52
N GLY A 185 7.45 -8.41 -2.32
CA GLY A 185 7.44 -7.02 -1.92
C GLY A 185 6.03 -6.52 -1.62
N VAL A 186 5.03 -6.87 -2.43
CA VAL A 186 3.62 -6.52 -2.20
C VAL A 186 3.16 -6.99 -0.83
N GLY A 187 3.37 -8.28 -0.50
CA GLY A 187 3.01 -8.83 0.81
C GLY A 187 3.72 -8.13 1.97
N LEU A 188 5.02 -7.81 1.78
CA LEU A 188 5.81 -7.10 2.78
C LEU A 188 5.28 -5.69 3.06
N PHE A 189 4.89 -4.93 2.03
CA PHE A 189 4.34 -3.58 2.18
C PHE A 189 2.95 -3.59 2.84
N ILE A 190 2.12 -4.59 2.56
CA ILE A 190 0.83 -4.77 3.26
C ILE A 190 1.09 -5.00 4.75
N ILE A 191 1.97 -5.93 5.09
CA ILE A 191 2.31 -6.23 6.50
C ILE A 191 2.90 -4.99 7.17
N ALA A 192 3.78 -4.25 6.50
CA ALA A 192 4.37 -3.02 7.02
C ALA A 192 3.32 -1.94 7.30
N SER A 193 2.40 -1.70 6.35
CA SER A 193 1.32 -0.73 6.49
C SER A 193 0.35 -1.10 7.61
N VAL A 194 -0.07 -2.36 7.70
CA VAL A 194 -0.94 -2.86 8.77
C VAL A 194 -0.23 -2.75 10.13
N SER A 195 1.05 -3.14 10.20
CA SER A 195 1.85 -3.01 11.43
C SER A 195 1.97 -1.56 11.87
N GLN A 196 2.20 -0.63 10.95
CA GLN A 196 2.25 0.80 11.23
C GLN A 196 0.93 1.31 11.82
N GLN A 197 -0.21 0.88 11.27
CA GLN A 197 -1.53 1.27 11.80
C GLN A 197 -1.80 0.66 13.18
N ILE A 198 -1.43 -0.59 13.41
CA ILE A 198 -1.57 -1.23 14.72
C ILE A 198 -0.70 -0.49 15.75
N VAL A 199 0.57 -0.28 15.46
CA VAL A 199 1.48 0.44 16.37
C VAL A 199 1.01 1.87 16.60
N GLY A 200 0.60 2.58 15.53
CA GLY A 200 0.02 3.93 15.65
C GLY A 200 -1.26 3.94 16.48
N GLY A 201 -2.18 2.98 16.29
CA GLY A 201 -3.40 2.84 17.08
C GLY A 201 -3.14 2.58 18.56
N PHE A 202 -2.06 1.88 18.90
CA PHE A 202 -1.71 1.64 20.30
C PHE A 202 -0.93 2.80 20.93
N PHE A 203 0.07 3.34 20.24
CA PHE A 203 1.08 4.26 20.81
C PHE A 203 0.98 5.70 20.33
N SER A 204 -0.09 6.10 19.62
CA SER A 204 -0.23 7.48 19.18
C SER A 204 -0.49 8.42 20.36
N PHE A 205 0.48 9.27 20.67
CA PHE A 205 0.35 10.38 21.62
C PHE A 205 0.25 11.69 20.84
N SER A 206 -0.92 12.29 20.78
CA SER A 206 -1.11 13.60 20.15
C SER A 206 -1.08 14.70 21.20
N ALA A 207 -0.40 15.81 20.88
CA ALA A 207 -0.37 17.00 21.76
C ALA A 207 -1.76 17.66 21.93
N LEU A 208 -2.72 17.34 21.08
CA LEU A 208 -4.09 17.88 21.08
C LEU A 208 -5.13 16.93 21.69
N GLY A 209 -4.72 15.79 22.20
CA GLY A 209 -5.59 14.77 22.80
C GLY A 209 -5.08 13.35 22.58
N ALA A 210 -5.44 12.46 23.49
CA ALA A 210 -5.07 11.06 23.42
C ALA A 210 -5.81 10.39 22.24
N SER A 211 -5.07 10.00 21.19
CA SER A 211 -5.63 9.35 19.99
C SER A 211 -5.34 7.86 19.91
N GLY A 212 -4.36 7.37 20.66
CA GLY A 212 -4.03 5.95 20.72
C GLY A 212 -4.65 5.26 21.94
N PHE A 213 -4.75 3.93 21.87
CA PHE A 213 -5.31 3.12 22.96
C PHE A 213 -4.65 3.42 24.31
N PHE A 214 -3.32 3.34 24.40
CA PHE A 214 -2.61 3.60 25.65
C PHE A 214 -2.70 5.04 26.11
N ALA A 215 -2.72 6.00 25.18
CA ALA A 215 -2.86 7.40 25.50
C ALA A 215 -4.25 7.74 26.04
N SER A 216 -5.30 7.15 25.46
CA SER A 216 -6.68 7.29 25.94
C SER A 216 -6.85 6.71 27.34
N TRP A 217 -6.30 5.53 27.59
CA TRP A 217 -6.37 4.90 28.92
C TRP A 217 -5.53 5.63 29.96
N TYR A 218 -4.37 6.15 29.59
CA TYR A 218 -3.56 7.02 30.46
C TYR A 218 -4.36 8.24 30.89
N GLY A 219 -5.02 8.93 29.93
CA GLY A 219 -5.86 10.10 30.23
C GLY A 219 -7.04 9.77 31.15
N VAL A 220 -7.67 8.60 30.98
CA VAL A 220 -8.75 8.12 31.86
C VAL A 220 -8.26 7.89 33.31
N ILE A 221 -7.09 7.29 33.46
CA ILE A 221 -6.54 6.93 34.79
C ILE A 221 -6.04 8.17 35.53
N PHE A 222 -5.38 9.10 34.84
CA PHE A 222 -4.75 10.29 35.44
C PHE A 222 -5.63 11.56 35.42
N GLY A 223 -6.87 11.47 34.90
CA GLY A 223 -7.87 12.54 35.07
C GLY A 223 -7.79 13.69 34.07
N ASP A 224 -6.98 13.56 33.00
CA ASP A 224 -6.83 14.59 31.95
C ASP A 224 -7.95 14.54 30.87
N VAL A 225 -8.95 13.66 31.04
CA VAL A 225 -10.00 13.44 30.05
C VAL A 225 -11.26 14.23 30.44
N PRO A 226 -11.98 14.80 29.43
CA PRO A 226 -13.28 15.44 29.66
C PRO A 226 -14.27 14.52 30.39
N VAL A 227 -15.15 15.09 31.18
CA VAL A 227 -16.16 14.37 32.00
C VAL A 227 -17.01 13.37 31.22
N SER A 228 -17.14 13.56 29.90
CA SER A 228 -17.85 12.64 28.98
C SER A 228 -17.15 11.27 28.79
N MET A 229 -15.89 11.15 29.15
CA MET A 229 -15.13 9.87 29.07
C MET A 229 -14.75 9.30 30.46
N SER A 230 -15.26 9.89 31.53
CA SER A 230 -15.01 9.43 32.89
C SER A 230 -15.66 8.06 33.12
N PRO A 231 -14.93 7.06 33.65
CA PRO A 231 -15.49 5.71 33.91
C PRO A 231 -16.61 5.68 34.94
N PHE A 232 -16.82 6.78 35.66
CA PHE A 232 -17.83 6.93 36.71
C PHE A 232 -19.19 7.44 36.24
N THR A 233 -19.33 7.78 34.94
CA THR A 233 -20.59 8.18 34.31
C THR A 233 -21.09 7.08 33.38
N ALA A 234 -22.42 6.89 33.26
CA ALA A 234 -23.00 5.88 32.38
C ALA A 234 -22.63 6.11 30.90
N GLU A 235 -22.62 7.38 30.46
CA GLU A 235 -22.20 7.77 29.11
C GLU A 235 -20.70 7.56 28.89
N GLY A 236 -19.87 7.87 29.89
CA GLY A 236 -18.43 7.65 29.82
C GLY A 236 -18.08 6.16 29.79
N LEU A 237 -18.79 5.31 30.53
CA LEU A 237 -18.60 3.86 30.47
C LEU A 237 -19.02 3.28 29.11
N GLN A 238 -20.10 3.79 28.51
CA GLN A 238 -20.54 3.39 27.19
C GLN A 238 -19.53 3.78 26.10
N ASN A 239 -19.00 4.99 26.12
CA ASN A 239 -17.97 5.44 25.19
C ASN A 239 -16.68 4.65 25.37
N LEU A 240 -16.29 4.36 26.59
CA LEU A 240 -15.08 3.61 26.94
C LEU A 240 -15.14 2.14 26.49
N LEU A 241 -16.34 1.57 26.38
CA LEU A 241 -16.57 0.19 25.95
C LEU A 241 -16.80 0.09 24.44
N PHE A 242 -17.47 1.06 23.79
CA PHE A 242 -17.99 0.93 22.44
C PHE A 242 -17.32 1.84 21.40
N ASP A 243 -16.58 2.87 21.82
CA ASP A 243 -15.89 3.77 20.87
C ASP A 243 -14.68 3.10 20.20
N PRO A 244 -14.28 3.58 19.02
CA PRO A 244 -13.04 3.17 18.36
C PRO A 244 -11.84 3.39 19.30
N GLY A 245 -11.11 2.33 19.62
CA GLY A 245 -10.02 2.35 20.62
C GLY A 245 -10.45 1.86 22.01
N SER A 246 -11.70 1.41 22.18
CA SER A 246 -12.23 0.83 23.41
C SER A 246 -11.69 -0.58 23.68
N ILE A 247 -11.87 -1.04 24.93
CA ILE A 247 -11.53 -2.42 25.33
C ILE A 247 -12.32 -3.44 24.51
N LEU A 248 -13.61 -3.18 24.27
CA LEU A 248 -14.46 -4.10 23.51
C LEU A 248 -13.98 -4.22 22.05
N ALA A 249 -13.58 -3.12 21.42
CA ALA A 249 -13.01 -3.13 20.08
C ALA A 249 -11.73 -3.98 20.02
N LEU A 250 -10.87 -3.89 21.04
CA LEU A 250 -9.66 -4.70 21.15
C LEU A 250 -9.98 -6.19 21.25
N PHE A 251 -10.89 -6.58 22.17
CA PHE A 251 -11.31 -7.97 22.31
C PHE A 251 -11.95 -8.52 21.04
N THR A 252 -12.81 -7.73 20.39
CA THR A 252 -13.45 -8.11 19.13
C THR A 252 -12.41 -8.31 18.04
N THR A 253 -11.42 -7.44 17.93
CA THR A 253 -10.34 -7.56 16.95
C THR A 253 -9.51 -8.82 17.18
N VAL A 254 -9.11 -9.11 18.42
CA VAL A 254 -8.37 -10.33 18.76
C VAL A 254 -9.20 -11.58 18.49
N PHE A 255 -10.51 -11.55 18.80
CA PHE A 255 -11.42 -12.65 18.54
C PHE A 255 -11.58 -12.94 17.05
N ILE A 256 -11.82 -11.88 16.23
CA ILE A 256 -11.91 -12.01 14.77
C ILE A 256 -10.59 -12.51 14.20
N PHE A 257 -9.45 -11.99 14.67
CA PHE A 257 -8.13 -12.46 14.26
C PHE A 257 -7.95 -13.96 14.53
N GLY A 258 -8.35 -14.44 15.73
CA GLY A 258 -8.31 -15.86 16.06
C GLY A 258 -9.17 -16.73 15.13
N ILE A 259 -10.38 -16.26 14.79
CA ILE A 259 -11.27 -16.96 13.84
C ILE A 259 -10.63 -17.02 12.44
N VAL A 260 -10.09 -15.90 11.95
CA VAL A 260 -9.47 -15.84 10.62
C VAL A 260 -8.25 -16.77 10.54
N VAL A 261 -7.37 -16.74 11.55
CA VAL A 261 -6.19 -17.64 11.61
C VAL A 261 -6.63 -19.12 11.66
N TYR A 262 -7.67 -19.42 12.44
CA TYR A 262 -8.21 -20.78 12.48
C TYR A 262 -8.78 -21.20 11.12
N ALA A 263 -9.58 -20.34 10.47
CA ALA A 263 -10.18 -20.62 9.18
C ALA A 263 -9.11 -20.80 8.07
N GLU A 264 -8.04 -20.00 8.08
CA GLU A 264 -6.94 -20.12 7.13
C GLU A 264 -6.14 -21.44 7.33
N SER A 265 -6.07 -21.94 8.57
CA SER A 265 -5.37 -23.19 8.87
C SER A 265 -6.13 -24.45 8.43
N VAL A 266 -7.45 -24.35 8.15
CA VAL A 266 -8.29 -25.49 7.74
C VAL A 266 -7.95 -25.88 6.30
N ARG A 267 -7.33 -27.06 6.13
CA ARG A 267 -7.07 -27.66 4.82
C ARG A 267 -8.15 -28.68 4.52
N VAL A 268 -8.84 -28.50 3.41
CA VAL A 268 -9.80 -29.51 2.88
C VAL A 268 -9.04 -30.39 1.90
N GLU A 269 -8.79 -31.64 2.29
CA GLU A 269 -8.22 -32.65 1.39
C GLU A 269 -9.36 -33.31 0.61
N ILE A 270 -9.40 -33.09 -0.69
CA ILE A 270 -10.34 -33.76 -1.59
C ILE A 270 -9.62 -35.01 -2.12
N PRO A 271 -10.02 -36.24 -1.71
CA PRO A 271 -9.42 -37.45 -2.22
C PRO A 271 -9.83 -37.62 -3.68
N LEU A 272 -8.90 -37.38 -4.60
CA LEU A 272 -9.06 -37.69 -6.01
C LEU A 272 -8.81 -39.20 -6.21
N SER A 273 -9.88 -40.00 -6.25
CA SER A 273 -9.80 -41.40 -6.67
C SER A 273 -9.51 -41.46 -8.18
N HIS A 274 -8.26 -41.76 -8.56
CA HIS A 274 -7.95 -42.15 -9.90
C HIS A 274 -8.54 -43.57 -10.13
N ALA A 275 -9.68 -43.65 -10.81
CA ALA A 275 -10.12 -44.90 -11.40
C ALA A 275 -9.11 -45.27 -12.48
N ARG A 276 -8.21 -46.23 -12.19
CA ARG A 276 -7.47 -46.93 -13.26
C ARG A 276 -8.48 -47.76 -14.04
N VAL A 277 -8.71 -47.39 -15.29
CA VAL A 277 -9.30 -48.22 -16.30
C VAL A 277 -8.18 -49.03 -16.94
#